data_7bc335d2f70e139f3072ecf31ae845d1
#
_entry.id   7bc335d2f70e139f3072ecf31ae845d1
#
_cell.length_a   1.000
_cell.length_b   1.000
_cell.length_c   1.000
_cell.angle_alpha   90.00
_cell.angle_beta   90.00
_cell.angle_gamma   90.00
#
_symmetry.space_group_name_H-M   'P 1'
#
loop_
_entity.id
_entity.type
_entity.pdbx_description
1 polymer ?
#
loop_
_entity_poly.entity_id
_entity_poly.type
_entity_poly.pdbx_seq_one_letter_code
_entity_poly.pdbx_strand_id
1 'polypeptide(L)'
;MLYVITDWGLSGGKSHLQVAEEAVRGGADVIQLRDKTFSSRDLYNSADQIREITRKHGVPLIINDRLDIALAVGADGLHVGQEDLPARVARILLGPSRILGVSAGSLEEALQAEKDGADYLGVGPVFEARATKADAGEPKGLTLISKIHQHCQIPIFAIGGINLVNVPAVFQAGADGIAVISAVMAAPDIRQAALEFKQTIESLKILR
;
A
#
# COMPACT_ATOMS: atom_id res chain seq x y z
N MET A 1 6.60 -4.92 -7.45
CA MET A 1 5.40 -4.09 -7.79
C MET A 1 5.52 -2.73 -7.11
N LEU A 2 4.96 -1.68 -7.71
CA LEU A 2 4.84 -0.34 -7.14
C LEU A 2 3.42 -0.13 -6.60
N TYR A 3 3.29 0.07 -5.31
CA TYR A 3 2.04 0.32 -4.61
C TYR A 3 2.02 1.76 -4.09
N VAL A 4 1.12 2.60 -4.59
CA VAL A 4 1.01 4.01 -4.19
C VAL A 4 -0.17 4.18 -3.25
N ILE A 5 0.08 4.75 -2.07
CA ILE A 5 -0.93 5.06 -1.07
C ILE A 5 -1.15 6.55 -1.05
N THR A 6 -2.41 6.99 -1.19
CA THR A 6 -2.76 8.41 -1.13
C THR A 6 -2.88 8.89 0.32
N ASP A 7 -2.53 10.15 0.56
CA ASP A 7 -2.67 10.80 1.87
C ASP A 7 -2.88 12.31 1.66
N TRP A 8 -4.01 12.84 2.12
CA TRP A 8 -4.37 14.25 1.91
C TRP A 8 -3.36 15.21 2.52
N GLY A 9 -2.89 14.93 3.73
CA GLY A 9 -1.95 15.80 4.45
C GLY A 9 -0.60 15.97 3.76
N LEU A 10 -0.23 15.07 2.85
CA LEU A 10 1.06 15.06 2.14
C LEU A 10 0.94 15.46 0.67
N SER A 11 -0.26 15.66 0.17
CA SER A 11 -0.52 15.89 -1.26
C SER A 11 -0.12 17.27 -1.78
N GLY A 12 0.24 18.20 -0.88
CA GLY A 12 0.49 19.58 -1.27
C GLY A 12 -0.72 20.28 -1.89
N GLY A 13 -1.94 19.89 -1.46
CA GLY A 13 -3.20 20.45 -1.95
C GLY A 13 -3.79 19.73 -3.18
N LYS A 14 -3.14 18.67 -3.68
CA LYS A 14 -3.70 17.84 -4.76
C LYS A 14 -4.76 16.89 -4.18
N SER A 15 -5.87 16.68 -4.91
CA SER A 15 -6.90 15.75 -4.48
C SER A 15 -6.43 14.29 -4.58
N HIS A 16 -7.06 13.38 -3.82
CA HIS A 16 -6.81 11.93 -3.93
C HIS A 16 -6.97 11.44 -5.38
N LEU A 17 -7.96 12.00 -6.10
CA LEU A 17 -8.22 11.68 -7.50
C LEU A 17 -7.03 12.06 -8.40
N GLN A 18 -6.55 13.30 -8.29
CA GLN A 18 -5.37 13.77 -9.06
C GLN A 18 -4.14 12.93 -8.77
N VAL A 19 -3.90 12.59 -7.51
CA VAL A 19 -2.78 11.74 -7.12
C VAL A 19 -2.91 10.35 -7.73
N ALA A 20 -4.07 9.71 -7.59
CA ALA A 20 -4.30 8.38 -8.13
C ALA A 20 -4.13 8.36 -9.66
N GLU A 21 -4.68 9.35 -10.36
CA GLU A 21 -4.56 9.46 -11.81
C GLU A 21 -3.10 9.60 -12.27
N GLU A 22 -2.34 10.51 -11.65
CA GLU A 22 -0.93 10.70 -12.01
C GLU A 22 -0.06 9.50 -11.62
N ALA A 23 -0.32 8.87 -10.49
CA ALA A 23 0.40 7.65 -10.08
C ALA A 23 0.13 6.48 -11.05
N VAL A 24 -1.13 6.28 -11.47
CA VAL A 24 -1.49 5.27 -12.48
C VAL A 24 -0.80 5.55 -13.82
N ARG A 25 -0.80 6.79 -14.29
CA ARG A 25 -0.08 7.20 -15.51
C ARG A 25 1.44 7.03 -15.38
N GLY A 26 1.97 7.11 -14.17
CA GLY A 26 3.39 6.85 -13.85
C GLY A 26 3.72 5.37 -13.69
N GLY A 27 2.74 4.47 -13.85
CA GLY A 27 2.97 3.02 -13.82
C GLY A 27 2.80 2.37 -12.44
N ALA A 28 2.03 2.97 -11.53
CA ALA A 28 1.64 2.31 -10.29
C ALA A 28 0.87 1.01 -10.59
N ASP A 29 1.24 -0.07 -9.90
CA ASP A 29 0.61 -1.39 -10.03
C ASP A 29 -0.60 -1.54 -9.11
N VAL A 30 -0.67 -0.78 -8.02
CA VAL A 30 -1.78 -0.77 -7.04
C VAL A 30 -1.96 0.64 -6.51
N ILE A 31 -3.21 1.08 -6.35
CA ILE A 31 -3.58 2.32 -5.66
C ILE A 31 -4.32 2.00 -4.37
N GLN A 32 -3.92 2.62 -3.26
CA GLN A 32 -4.67 2.60 -2.01
C GLN A 32 -5.19 3.99 -1.67
N LEU A 33 -6.49 4.12 -1.49
CA LEU A 33 -7.08 5.32 -0.92
C LEU A 33 -7.01 5.27 0.60
N ARG A 34 -6.25 6.19 1.19
CA ARG A 34 -6.15 6.36 2.63
C ARG A 34 -6.41 7.81 3.01
N ASP A 35 -7.43 8.01 3.84
CA ASP A 35 -7.67 9.26 4.54
C ASP A 35 -8.28 9.00 5.91
N LYS A 36 -7.68 9.54 6.96
CA LYS A 36 -8.16 9.40 8.34
C LYS A 36 -8.97 10.61 8.84
N THR A 37 -9.11 11.61 8.00
CA THR A 37 -9.76 12.89 8.35
C THR A 37 -11.08 13.11 7.60
N PHE A 38 -11.25 12.47 6.45
CA PHE A 38 -12.44 12.63 5.62
C PHE A 38 -13.70 12.06 6.30
N SER A 39 -14.82 12.71 6.06
CA SER A 39 -16.13 12.13 6.39
C SER A 39 -16.36 10.87 5.55
N SER A 40 -17.26 9.98 6.00
CA SER A 40 -17.62 8.78 5.20
C SER A 40 -18.13 9.15 3.81
N ARG A 41 -18.84 10.27 3.67
CA ARG A 41 -19.34 10.75 2.38
C ARG A 41 -18.21 11.20 1.46
N ASP A 42 -17.25 11.96 1.98
CA ASP A 42 -16.13 12.47 1.17
C ASP A 42 -15.19 11.33 0.77
N LEU A 43 -14.98 10.38 1.68
CA LEU A 43 -14.19 9.18 1.38
C LEU A 43 -14.87 8.31 0.32
N TYR A 44 -16.19 8.11 0.42
CA TYR A 44 -16.98 7.40 -0.59
C TYR A 44 -16.86 8.08 -1.96
N ASN A 45 -17.11 9.40 -2.03
CA ASN A 45 -17.05 10.15 -3.28
C ASN A 45 -15.65 10.07 -3.93
N SER A 46 -14.59 10.17 -3.11
CA SER A 46 -13.21 10.05 -3.59
C SER A 46 -12.93 8.62 -4.09
N ALA A 47 -13.38 7.61 -3.36
CA ALA A 47 -13.20 6.21 -3.72
C ALA A 47 -13.92 5.86 -5.05
N ASP A 48 -15.16 6.35 -5.22
CA ASP A 48 -15.96 6.12 -6.42
C ASP A 48 -15.29 6.70 -7.67
N GLN A 49 -14.81 7.95 -7.59
CA GLN A 49 -14.06 8.59 -8.68
C GLN A 49 -12.75 7.88 -8.99
N ILE A 50 -11.98 7.48 -7.99
CA ILE A 50 -10.72 6.76 -8.18
C ILE A 50 -10.99 5.38 -8.77
N ARG A 51 -12.09 4.72 -8.38
CA ARG A 51 -12.48 3.41 -8.92
C ARG A 51 -12.68 3.43 -10.42
N GLU A 52 -13.26 4.50 -10.96
CA GLU A 52 -13.43 4.64 -12.42
C GLU A 52 -12.08 4.69 -13.14
N ILE A 53 -11.11 5.45 -12.61
CA ILE A 53 -9.77 5.57 -13.18
C ILE A 53 -9.03 4.24 -13.11
N THR A 54 -8.99 3.64 -11.92
CA THR A 54 -8.22 2.41 -11.70
C THR A 54 -8.77 1.27 -12.55
N ARG A 55 -10.11 1.14 -12.68
CA ARG A 55 -10.76 0.16 -13.54
C ARG A 55 -10.42 0.36 -15.02
N LYS A 56 -10.41 1.61 -15.50
CA LYS A 56 -10.06 1.93 -16.90
C LYS A 56 -8.64 1.51 -17.25
N HIS A 57 -7.73 1.53 -16.28
CA HIS A 57 -6.32 1.19 -16.49
C HIS A 57 -5.94 -0.23 -16.02
N GLY A 58 -6.90 -1.00 -15.51
CA GLY A 58 -6.64 -2.35 -15.00
C GLY A 58 -5.78 -2.38 -13.73
N VAL A 59 -5.79 -1.28 -12.94
CA VAL A 59 -5.04 -1.16 -11.68
C VAL A 59 -5.98 -1.41 -10.52
N PRO A 60 -5.69 -2.32 -9.57
CA PRO A 60 -6.55 -2.54 -8.42
C PRO A 60 -6.61 -1.34 -7.49
N LEU A 61 -7.83 -1.06 -6.99
CA LEU A 61 -8.11 -0.10 -5.94
C LEU A 61 -8.28 -0.82 -4.60
N ILE A 62 -7.49 -0.43 -3.63
CA ILE A 62 -7.58 -0.89 -2.23
C ILE A 62 -8.08 0.27 -1.37
N ILE A 63 -9.03 0.00 -0.47
CA ILE A 63 -9.47 0.99 0.53
C ILE A 63 -8.79 0.68 1.86
N ASN A 64 -8.26 1.71 2.51
CA ASN A 64 -7.64 1.58 3.82
C ASN A 64 -8.71 1.59 4.94
N ASP A 65 -8.68 0.64 5.88
CA ASP A 65 -9.50 0.47 7.09
C ASP A 65 -11.02 0.33 6.87
N ARG A 66 -11.58 1.03 5.92
CA ARG A 66 -13.03 1.24 5.74
C ARG A 66 -13.65 0.16 4.85
N LEU A 67 -13.97 -0.99 5.45
CA LEU A 67 -14.65 -2.11 4.78
C LEU A 67 -15.99 -1.69 4.14
N ASP A 68 -16.77 -0.86 4.83
CA ASP A 68 -18.05 -0.34 4.35
C ASP A 68 -17.90 0.44 3.03
N ILE A 69 -16.88 1.29 2.93
CA ILE A 69 -16.56 2.03 1.71
C ILE A 69 -16.05 1.09 0.61
N ALA A 70 -15.16 0.15 0.96
CA ALA A 70 -14.65 -0.83 -0.01
C ALA A 70 -15.78 -1.62 -0.68
N LEU A 71 -16.76 -2.06 0.11
CA LEU A 71 -17.94 -2.77 -0.39
C LEU A 71 -18.86 -1.87 -1.21
N ALA A 72 -19.10 -0.63 -0.73
CA ALA A 72 -20.03 0.31 -1.35
C ALA A 72 -19.60 0.74 -2.76
N VAL A 73 -18.28 0.96 -2.99
CA VAL A 73 -17.74 1.35 -4.30
C VAL A 73 -17.31 0.17 -5.17
N GLY A 74 -17.44 -1.07 -4.65
CA GLY A 74 -16.96 -2.25 -5.35
C GLY A 74 -15.45 -2.22 -5.59
N ALA A 75 -14.67 -1.77 -4.60
CA ALA A 75 -13.21 -1.80 -4.66
C ALA A 75 -12.68 -3.22 -4.81
N ASP A 76 -11.46 -3.35 -5.35
CA ASP A 76 -10.83 -4.67 -5.53
C ASP A 76 -10.36 -5.26 -4.20
N GLY A 77 -10.16 -4.43 -3.17
CA GLY A 77 -9.76 -4.93 -1.87
C GLY A 77 -9.82 -3.91 -0.73
N LEU A 78 -9.39 -4.40 0.42
CA LEU A 78 -9.29 -3.72 1.70
C LEU A 78 -7.88 -3.91 2.25
N HIS A 79 -7.36 -2.91 2.96
CA HIS A 79 -6.15 -3.05 3.78
C HIS A 79 -6.48 -2.67 5.22
N VAL A 80 -6.10 -3.50 6.18
CA VAL A 80 -6.30 -3.27 7.61
C VAL A 80 -4.99 -3.30 8.39
N GLY A 81 -4.89 -2.47 9.40
CA GLY A 81 -3.82 -2.49 10.40
C GLY A 81 -4.19 -3.33 11.63
N GLN A 82 -3.28 -3.35 12.63
CA GLN A 82 -3.44 -4.16 13.84
C GLN A 82 -4.52 -3.62 14.80
N GLU A 83 -4.85 -2.33 14.71
CA GLU A 83 -5.88 -1.68 15.55
C GLU A 83 -7.23 -1.53 14.82
N ASP A 84 -7.31 -1.98 13.56
CA ASP A 84 -8.51 -1.92 12.76
C ASP A 84 -9.37 -3.19 12.92
N LEU A 85 -10.30 -3.41 11.98
CA LEU A 85 -11.11 -4.63 11.98
C LEU A 85 -10.21 -5.87 11.89
N PRO A 86 -10.33 -6.86 12.80
CA PRO A 86 -9.50 -8.06 12.76
C PRO A 86 -9.53 -8.73 11.39
N ALA A 87 -8.36 -9.14 10.88
CA ALA A 87 -8.19 -9.67 9.53
C ALA A 87 -9.15 -10.81 9.20
N ARG A 88 -9.36 -11.75 10.14
CA ARG A 88 -10.32 -12.85 10.00
C ARG A 88 -11.75 -12.37 9.80
N VAL A 89 -12.16 -11.33 10.54
CA VAL A 89 -13.51 -10.74 10.40
C VAL A 89 -13.62 -9.99 9.08
N ALA A 90 -12.58 -9.22 8.73
CA ALA A 90 -12.49 -8.53 7.46
C ALA A 90 -12.62 -9.51 6.29
N ARG A 91 -11.92 -10.66 6.32
CA ARG A 91 -12.00 -11.70 5.29
C ARG A 91 -13.41 -12.27 5.15
N ILE A 92 -14.10 -12.57 6.26
CA ILE A 92 -15.46 -13.09 6.23
C ILE A 92 -16.42 -12.12 5.54
N LEU A 93 -16.34 -10.82 5.90
CA LEU A 93 -17.24 -9.79 5.37
C LEU A 93 -16.88 -9.36 3.94
N LEU A 94 -15.59 -9.32 3.62
CA LEU A 94 -15.09 -8.96 2.28
C LEU A 94 -15.39 -10.05 1.24
N GLY A 95 -15.49 -11.30 1.70
CA GLY A 95 -15.63 -12.48 0.85
C GLY A 95 -14.30 -12.96 0.25
N PRO A 96 -14.31 -14.12 -0.43
CA PRO A 96 -13.07 -14.77 -0.91
C PRO A 96 -12.50 -14.15 -2.20
N SER A 97 -13.28 -13.34 -2.92
CA SER A 97 -12.90 -12.84 -4.24
C SER A 97 -12.18 -11.49 -4.22
N ARG A 98 -12.21 -10.78 -3.10
CA ARG A 98 -11.56 -9.47 -2.95
C ARG A 98 -10.24 -9.59 -2.19
N ILE A 99 -9.34 -8.70 -2.53
CA ILE A 99 -7.98 -8.66 -1.96
C ILE A 99 -8.04 -8.13 -0.52
N LEU A 100 -7.44 -8.88 0.42
CA LEU A 100 -7.23 -8.43 1.79
C LEU A 100 -5.74 -8.24 2.06
N GLY A 101 -5.33 -7.01 2.32
CA GLY A 101 -4.00 -6.69 2.82
C GLY A 101 -4.00 -6.50 4.32
N VAL A 102 -2.92 -6.89 4.97
CA VAL A 102 -2.76 -6.70 6.41
C VAL A 102 -1.37 -6.13 6.73
N SER A 103 -1.33 -5.09 7.57
CA SER A 103 -0.07 -4.56 8.09
C SER A 103 0.58 -5.53 9.08
N ALA A 104 1.90 -5.71 9.01
CA ALA A 104 2.66 -6.51 9.96
C ALA A 104 3.97 -5.82 10.36
N GLY A 105 4.18 -5.63 11.66
CA GLY A 105 5.38 -5.09 12.26
C GLY A 105 6.22 -6.15 12.99
N SER A 106 5.80 -7.42 12.99
CA SER A 106 6.52 -8.57 13.54
C SER A 106 6.27 -9.83 12.71
N LEU A 107 7.07 -10.87 12.95
CA LEU A 107 6.86 -12.19 12.32
C LEU A 107 5.55 -12.83 12.80
N GLU A 108 5.23 -12.67 14.08
CA GLU A 108 4.02 -13.20 14.69
C GLU A 108 2.77 -12.61 14.04
N GLU A 109 2.75 -11.28 13.85
CA GLU A 109 1.67 -10.59 13.15
C GLU A 109 1.53 -11.05 11.70
N ALA A 110 2.65 -11.26 11.00
CA ALA A 110 2.67 -11.73 9.62
C ALA A 110 2.07 -13.14 9.50
N LEU A 111 2.49 -14.08 10.35
CA LEU A 111 1.98 -15.44 10.38
C LEU A 111 0.50 -15.49 10.74
N GLN A 112 0.07 -14.64 11.68
CA GLN A 112 -1.34 -14.56 12.06
C GLN A 112 -2.18 -13.98 10.91
N ALA A 113 -1.69 -12.93 10.22
CA ALA A 113 -2.38 -12.34 9.09
C ALA A 113 -2.57 -13.35 7.94
N GLU A 114 -1.54 -14.13 7.60
CA GLU A 114 -1.62 -15.18 6.59
C GLU A 114 -2.65 -16.25 6.98
N LYS A 115 -2.62 -16.72 8.24
CA LYS A 115 -3.60 -17.68 8.77
C LYS A 115 -5.04 -17.14 8.74
N ASP A 116 -5.22 -15.86 8.94
CA ASP A 116 -6.53 -15.18 8.95
C ASP A 116 -7.03 -14.85 7.54
N GLY A 117 -6.26 -15.20 6.50
CA GLY A 117 -6.67 -15.11 5.11
C GLY A 117 -6.25 -13.81 4.42
N ALA A 118 -5.18 -13.17 4.85
CA ALA A 118 -4.56 -12.09 4.09
C ALA A 118 -4.02 -12.60 2.74
N ASP A 119 -4.16 -11.78 1.70
CA ASP A 119 -3.59 -12.07 0.37
C ASP A 119 -2.21 -11.43 0.20
N TYR A 120 -1.88 -10.43 0.99
CA TYR A 120 -0.56 -9.82 1.04
C TYR A 120 -0.31 -9.14 2.39
N LEU A 121 0.96 -8.90 2.68
CA LEU A 121 1.42 -8.20 3.87
C LEU A 121 1.97 -6.82 3.52
N GLY A 122 1.61 -5.81 4.32
CA GLY A 122 2.28 -4.51 4.37
C GLY A 122 3.30 -4.52 5.51
N VAL A 123 4.58 -4.72 5.21
CA VAL A 123 5.63 -4.92 6.23
C VAL A 123 6.40 -3.64 6.48
N GLY A 124 6.36 -3.14 7.71
CA GLY A 124 7.09 -1.93 8.09
C GLY A 124 6.76 -1.36 9.48
N PRO A 125 7.28 -0.13 9.75
CA PRO A 125 8.14 0.70 8.87
C PRO A 125 9.56 0.09 8.72
N VAL A 126 10.06 0.03 7.48
CA VAL A 126 11.40 -0.55 7.22
C VAL A 126 12.51 0.43 7.60
N PHE A 127 12.36 1.68 7.20
CA PHE A 127 13.28 2.78 7.51
C PHE A 127 12.55 3.90 8.25
N GLU A 128 13.30 4.87 8.74
CA GLU A 128 12.71 6.02 9.44
C GLU A 128 11.77 6.80 8.50
N ALA A 129 10.50 6.90 8.91
CA ALA A 129 9.43 7.54 8.13
C ALA A 129 9.02 8.87 8.77
N ARG A 130 9.88 9.88 8.70
CA ARG A 130 9.70 11.17 9.38
C ARG A 130 8.48 12.01 8.96
N ALA A 131 7.93 11.74 7.78
CA ALA A 131 6.94 12.63 7.18
C ALA A 131 5.49 12.10 7.21
N THR A 132 5.23 10.83 7.54
CA THR A 132 3.97 10.20 7.15
C THR A 132 3.09 9.70 8.26
N LYS A 133 3.62 9.45 9.45
CA LYS A 133 2.82 8.92 10.57
C LYS A 133 3.46 9.26 11.91
N ALA A 134 2.76 10.02 12.73
CA ALA A 134 3.06 10.11 14.16
C ALA A 134 3.00 8.71 14.83
N ASP A 135 2.30 7.76 14.20
CA ASP A 135 2.03 6.38 14.62
C ASP A 135 2.85 5.31 13.88
N ALA A 136 3.86 5.68 13.08
CA ALA A 136 4.63 4.72 12.27
C ALA A 136 5.48 3.73 13.08
N GLY A 137 5.74 4.03 14.35
CA GLY A 137 6.59 3.22 15.22
C GLY A 137 8.07 3.26 14.85
N GLU A 138 8.88 2.50 15.57
CA GLU A 138 10.33 2.37 15.33
C GLU A 138 10.62 1.56 14.05
N PRO A 139 11.66 1.94 13.29
CA PRO A 139 12.09 1.18 12.11
C PRO A 139 12.41 -0.27 12.45
N LYS A 140 11.86 -1.20 11.67
CA LYS A 140 12.06 -2.65 11.84
C LYS A 140 13.24 -3.20 11.03
N GLY A 141 13.72 -2.43 10.07
CA GLY A 141 14.84 -2.78 9.21
C GLY A 141 14.53 -3.89 8.19
N LEU A 142 15.51 -4.15 7.35
CA LEU A 142 15.43 -5.18 6.30
C LEU A 142 15.36 -6.60 6.87
N THR A 143 15.87 -6.81 8.08
CA THR A 143 15.88 -8.12 8.75
C THR A 143 14.46 -8.66 8.97
N LEU A 144 13.48 -7.78 9.26
CA LEU A 144 12.09 -8.22 9.41
C LEU A 144 11.53 -8.76 8.07
N ILE A 145 11.80 -8.09 6.95
CA ILE A 145 11.39 -8.55 5.62
C ILE A 145 11.96 -9.95 5.36
N SER A 146 13.27 -10.14 5.57
CA SER A 146 13.92 -11.43 5.34
C SER A 146 13.36 -12.55 6.22
N LYS A 147 13.06 -12.25 7.49
CA LYS A 147 12.43 -13.22 8.40
C LYS A 147 11.02 -13.61 7.92
N ILE A 148 10.21 -12.63 7.54
CA ILE A 148 8.84 -12.91 7.06
C ILE A 148 8.89 -13.67 5.74
N HIS A 149 9.76 -13.29 4.81
CA HIS A 149 9.94 -13.98 3.52
C HIS A 149 10.31 -15.47 3.67
N GLN A 150 11.04 -15.83 4.72
CA GLN A 150 11.41 -17.23 5.00
C GLN A 150 10.25 -18.08 5.56
N HIS A 151 9.19 -17.45 6.09
CA HIS A 151 8.15 -18.15 6.85
C HIS A 151 6.73 -17.98 6.30
N CYS A 152 6.46 -16.91 5.55
CA CYS A 152 5.18 -16.65 4.91
C CYS A 152 5.26 -16.92 3.41
N GLN A 153 4.13 -17.34 2.82
CA GLN A 153 4.02 -17.65 1.39
C GLN A 153 3.32 -16.54 0.59
N ILE A 154 2.64 -15.62 1.27
CA ILE A 154 1.93 -14.51 0.63
C ILE A 154 2.86 -13.34 0.33
N PRO A 155 2.57 -12.54 -0.72
CA PRO A 155 3.40 -11.41 -1.13
C PRO A 155 3.66 -10.37 -0.03
N ILE A 156 4.87 -9.83 -0.02
CA ILE A 156 5.33 -8.80 0.92
C ILE A 156 5.49 -7.46 0.20
N PHE A 157 4.74 -6.46 0.63
CA PHE A 157 4.97 -5.07 0.26
C PHE A 157 5.66 -4.34 1.41
N ALA A 158 6.91 -3.97 1.20
CA ALA A 158 7.67 -3.20 2.19
C ALA A 158 7.21 -1.74 2.20
N ILE A 159 7.06 -1.16 3.39
CA ILE A 159 6.60 0.22 3.58
C ILE A 159 7.42 0.94 4.65
N GLY A 160 7.49 2.27 4.56
CA GLY A 160 8.13 3.15 5.55
C GLY A 160 9.55 3.56 5.17
N GLY A 161 9.74 4.85 4.88
CA GLY A 161 11.03 5.46 4.55
C GLY A 161 11.67 4.98 3.25
N ILE A 162 10.88 4.38 2.34
CA ILE A 162 11.39 3.86 1.07
C ILE A 162 11.60 5.00 0.08
N ASN A 163 12.74 4.97 -0.60
CA ASN A 163 13.15 5.91 -1.65
C ASN A 163 13.95 5.17 -2.73
N LEU A 164 14.26 5.82 -3.85
CA LEU A 164 14.93 5.20 -5.00
C LEU A 164 16.29 4.56 -4.65
N VAL A 165 17.01 5.11 -3.65
CA VAL A 165 18.33 4.61 -3.25
C VAL A 165 18.24 3.28 -2.51
N ASN A 166 17.21 3.10 -1.67
CA ASN A 166 17.09 1.91 -0.82
C ASN A 166 16.19 0.80 -1.40
N VAL A 167 15.47 1.06 -2.52
CA VAL A 167 14.64 0.04 -3.21
C VAL A 167 15.41 -1.25 -3.51
N PRO A 168 16.66 -1.24 -4.05
CA PRO A 168 17.38 -2.48 -4.33
C PRO A 168 17.56 -3.37 -3.10
N ALA A 169 17.93 -2.78 -1.96
CA ALA A 169 18.12 -3.51 -0.70
C ALA A 169 16.80 -4.13 -0.18
N VAL A 170 15.68 -3.44 -0.37
CA VAL A 170 14.34 -3.94 0.01
C VAL A 170 13.98 -5.21 -0.79
N PHE A 171 14.20 -5.19 -2.11
CA PHE A 171 13.95 -6.37 -2.94
C PHE A 171 14.96 -7.50 -2.66
N GLN A 172 16.22 -7.17 -2.36
CA GLN A 172 17.22 -8.16 -1.97
C GLN A 172 16.86 -8.85 -0.64
N ALA A 173 16.17 -8.13 0.27
CA ALA A 173 15.68 -8.71 1.51
C ALA A 173 14.48 -9.66 1.33
N GLY A 174 13.87 -9.74 0.13
CA GLY A 174 12.79 -10.67 -0.20
C GLY A 174 11.42 -10.03 -0.36
N ALA A 175 11.33 -8.70 -0.45
CA ALA A 175 10.05 -8.06 -0.77
C ALA A 175 9.63 -8.30 -2.23
N ASP A 176 8.32 -8.46 -2.47
CA ASP A 176 7.71 -8.62 -3.81
C ASP A 176 7.31 -7.27 -4.42
N GLY A 177 7.18 -6.27 -3.57
CA GLY A 177 6.86 -4.91 -3.93
C GLY A 177 7.21 -3.90 -2.86
N ILE A 178 7.04 -2.64 -3.21
CA ILE A 178 7.15 -1.53 -2.28
C ILE A 178 5.86 -0.75 -2.21
N ALA A 179 5.49 -0.28 -1.02
CA ALA A 179 4.41 0.67 -0.82
C ALA A 179 5.00 2.03 -0.41
N VAL A 180 4.61 3.09 -1.13
CA VAL A 180 5.12 4.43 -0.94
C VAL A 180 3.99 5.43 -0.69
N ILE A 181 4.23 6.39 0.19
CA ILE A 181 3.36 7.53 0.44
C ILE A 181 4.13 8.80 0.06
N SER A 182 4.89 9.38 0.98
CA SER A 182 5.54 10.67 0.82
C SER A 182 6.51 10.73 -0.35
N ALA A 183 7.20 9.65 -0.67
CA ALA A 183 8.16 9.62 -1.76
C ALA A 183 7.54 9.90 -3.14
N VAL A 184 6.23 9.65 -3.29
CA VAL A 184 5.47 9.97 -4.50
C VAL A 184 4.55 11.18 -4.26
N MET A 185 3.81 11.18 -3.14
CA MET A 185 2.82 12.22 -2.84
C MET A 185 3.38 13.62 -2.69
N ALA A 186 4.55 13.76 -2.02
CA ALA A 186 5.21 15.04 -1.80
C ALA A 186 6.06 15.50 -2.99
N ALA A 187 6.17 14.71 -4.05
CA ALA A 187 6.91 15.06 -5.24
C ALA A 187 6.20 16.20 -6.01
N PRO A 188 6.95 17.15 -6.58
CA PRO A 188 6.38 18.17 -7.44
C PRO A 188 5.62 17.57 -8.64
N ASP A 189 6.17 16.51 -9.22
CA ASP A 189 5.57 15.71 -10.31
C ASP A 189 5.37 14.27 -9.84
N ILE A 190 4.12 13.95 -9.51
CA ILE A 190 3.71 12.61 -9.02
C ILE A 190 3.93 11.54 -10.08
N ARG A 191 3.60 11.85 -11.34
CA ARG A 191 3.74 10.92 -12.44
C ARG A 191 5.20 10.55 -12.67
N GLN A 192 6.07 11.56 -12.70
CA GLN A 192 7.50 11.33 -12.88
C GLN A 192 8.10 10.53 -11.73
N ALA A 193 7.74 10.86 -10.48
CA ALA A 193 8.19 10.11 -9.31
C ALA A 193 7.74 8.63 -9.35
N ALA A 194 6.48 8.38 -9.69
CA ALA A 194 5.97 7.00 -9.85
C ALA A 194 6.70 6.27 -10.97
N LEU A 195 6.96 6.93 -12.11
CA LEU A 195 7.69 6.35 -13.24
C LEU A 195 9.13 5.95 -12.85
N GLU A 196 9.83 6.78 -12.10
CA GLU A 196 11.20 6.50 -11.63
C GLU A 196 11.24 5.29 -10.70
N PHE A 197 10.29 5.18 -9.77
CA PHE A 197 10.14 3.98 -8.95
C PHE A 197 9.85 2.74 -9.79
N LYS A 198 8.93 2.85 -10.75
CA LYS A 198 8.57 1.74 -11.64
C LYS A 198 9.77 1.25 -12.45
N GLN A 199 10.51 2.14 -13.08
CA GLN A 199 11.72 1.82 -13.84
C GLN A 199 12.80 1.18 -12.96
N THR A 200 12.99 1.69 -11.73
CA THR A 200 13.94 1.10 -10.77
C THR A 200 13.53 -0.33 -10.44
N ILE A 201 12.25 -0.59 -10.15
CA ILE A 201 11.75 -1.94 -9.86
C ILE A 201 11.92 -2.88 -11.06
N GLU A 202 11.63 -2.41 -12.27
CA GLU A 202 11.75 -3.22 -13.49
C GLU A 202 13.20 -3.60 -13.79
N SER A 203 14.14 -2.66 -13.59
CA SER A 203 15.56 -2.95 -13.77
C SER A 203 16.08 -4.05 -12.83
N LEU A 204 15.55 -4.14 -11.60
CA LEU A 204 15.92 -5.19 -10.65
C LEU A 204 15.37 -6.56 -11.03
N LYS A 205 14.27 -6.66 -11.79
CA LYS A 205 13.71 -7.93 -12.25
C LYS A 205 14.51 -8.56 -13.40
N ILE A 206 15.18 -7.74 -14.20
CA ILE A 206 16.00 -8.20 -15.33
C ILE A 206 17.31 -8.83 -14.82
N LEU A 207 17.74 -8.48 -13.62
CA LEU A 207 18.98 -8.94 -13.00
C LEU A 207 18.82 -10.20 -12.12
N ARG A 208 17.59 -10.73 -11.98
CA ARG A 208 17.26 -11.99 -11.29
C ARG A 208 16.95 -13.09 -12.30
#